data_c39e97ae4df19a7ca68a77e4cfecf5b7
#
_entry.id   c39e97ae4df19a7ca68a77e4cfecf5b7
#
_cell.length_a   1.000
_cell.length_b   1.000
_cell.length_c   1.000
_cell.angle_alpha   90.00
_cell.angle_beta   90.00
_cell.angle_gamma   90.00
#
_symmetry.space_group_name_H-M   'P 1'
#
loop_
_entity.id
_entity.type
_entity.pdbx_description
1 polymer ?
#
loop_
_entity_poly.entity_id
_entity_poly.type
_entity_poly.pdbx_seq_one_letter_code
_entity_poly.pdbx_strand_id
1 'polypeptide(L)'
;MQKKFHPANLNKKPAQKKVNKGNQVMMKFKKFLLLAAAFWVLTPTANAEIIPVYQITGADGTYLQTTLTHDIYRYSANSQLNDLVVIDAQGNKLPYRITAPGTQVSEQSQLSDVRFFPVAVGAPPETIIALSSASIRLNANEVSVRVEKTDKDKLQNQSAPIDFYVVDVSNAKTRIDKLVVDWQVTEANQYVEVQVSGTNDLTTWATVAQTTLVQLQKEGQLLTRNKIAVNLSEKQYAYLRLKFTRGNESLQLTKIQIENTDKIANAPVVDRWEVKGTLAQDQNSVIHAKNHTATMPVAAWEFTRNDIAPITNISLNLGTIMYGDNIRVFSRNTEKQPWQLLHQGIWFNAQVGSDWQQSDAINIYSNSDTYWRVELNELVRTALNPTLVFHRQPQILQFIANNAAPYKIAIDDQAAPNNQQTSAQIFSQLVSGKELQWGQVAFTELNPTIDSFARSEMQVSWKTILFWGILLLAVAVLVGVAVRLMGQMKGSLSHGDAK
;
A
#
# COMPACT_ATOMS: atom_id res chain seq x y z
N MET A 1 43.93 -71.02 -46.47
CA MET A 1 44.81 -70.97 -47.64
C MET A 1 45.62 -69.71 -47.52
N GLN A 2 46.84 -69.82 -47.08
CA GLN A 2 48.10 -69.81 -47.91
C GLN A 2 48.22 -68.44 -48.63
N LYS A 3 49.29 -67.71 -48.57
CA LYS A 3 50.71 -67.78 -48.28
C LYS A 3 51.25 -66.35 -48.48
N LYS A 4 52.18 -65.88 -47.60
CA LYS A 4 53.63 -65.78 -47.87
C LYS A 4 54.01 -64.61 -48.81
N PHE A 5 55.06 -63.82 -48.70
CA PHE A 5 56.33 -63.78 -48.02
C PHE A 5 56.99 -62.42 -48.18
N HIS A 6 57.86 -62.07 -47.25
CA HIS A 6 58.94 -61.08 -47.18
C HIS A 6 59.95 -61.20 -48.39
N PRO A 7 61.01 -60.35 -48.50
CA PRO A 7 61.69 -59.42 -47.59
C PRO A 7 62.44 -58.22 -48.27
N ALA A 8 63.18 -57.55 -47.40
CA ALA A 8 64.54 -56.93 -47.58
C ALA A 8 64.56 -55.42 -47.82
N ASN A 9 64.95 -54.66 -46.79
CA ASN A 9 66.32 -54.22 -46.48
C ASN A 9 66.90 -53.12 -47.38
N LEU A 10 67.14 -51.94 -46.81
CA LEU A 10 68.43 -51.24 -46.93
C LEU A 10 68.45 -49.91 -46.13
N ASN A 11 69.42 -49.86 -45.26
CA ASN A 11 69.98 -48.74 -44.53
C ASN A 11 70.10 -47.46 -45.33
N LYS A 12 69.65 -46.32 -44.77
CA LYS A 12 70.26 -44.98 -44.87
C LYS A 12 69.97 -44.15 -43.65
N LYS A 13 71.00 -43.84 -42.86
CA LYS A 13 70.99 -42.83 -41.82
C LYS A 13 70.75 -41.45 -42.46
N PRO A 14 69.87 -40.60 -41.93
CA PRO A 14 69.88 -39.18 -42.25
C PRO A 14 70.50 -38.38 -41.12
N ALA A 15 71.11 -37.31 -41.53
CA ALA A 15 71.83 -36.30 -40.83
C ALA A 15 71.00 -35.62 -39.73
N GLN A 16 71.65 -35.36 -38.61
CA GLN A 16 71.15 -34.54 -37.50
C GLN A 16 70.94 -33.12 -37.97
N LYS A 17 69.65 -32.67 -37.96
CA LYS A 17 69.28 -31.31 -38.14
C LYS A 17 69.20 -30.66 -36.73
N LYS A 18 70.20 -29.83 -36.38
CA LYS A 18 70.17 -28.96 -35.20
C LYS A 18 68.92 -28.05 -35.26
N VAL A 19 67.88 -28.39 -34.55
CA VAL A 19 66.69 -27.53 -34.38
C VAL A 19 67.04 -26.48 -33.35
N ASN A 20 67.04 -25.22 -33.81
CA ASN A 20 67.35 -24.03 -33.06
C ASN A 20 66.22 -23.79 -31.99
N LYS A 21 66.54 -24.12 -30.71
CA LYS A 21 65.60 -23.97 -29.57
C LYS A 21 65.05 -22.56 -29.34
N GLY A 22 65.68 -21.54 -29.97
CA GLY A 22 65.23 -20.15 -29.85
C GLY A 22 63.92 -19.86 -30.58
N ASN A 23 63.64 -20.53 -31.69
CA ASN A 23 62.44 -20.28 -32.47
C ASN A 23 61.16 -20.92 -31.90
N GLN A 24 61.28 -21.96 -31.09
CA GLN A 24 60.11 -22.58 -30.45
C GLN A 24 59.55 -21.77 -29.28
N VAL A 25 60.35 -21.03 -28.54
CA VAL A 25 59.94 -20.19 -27.45
C VAL A 25 59.18 -18.94 -28.01
N MET A 26 59.73 -18.38 -29.10
CA MET A 26 59.12 -17.20 -29.73
C MET A 26 57.81 -17.53 -30.46
N MET A 27 57.66 -18.76 -30.96
CA MET A 27 56.37 -19.21 -31.57
C MET A 27 55.30 -19.56 -30.55
N LYS A 28 55.68 -20.01 -29.35
CA LYS A 28 54.78 -20.21 -28.24
C LYS A 28 54.33 -18.88 -27.65
N PHE A 29 55.18 -17.86 -27.61
CA PHE A 29 54.83 -16.52 -27.15
C PHE A 29 53.90 -15.79 -28.13
N LYS A 30 54.09 -15.93 -29.45
CA LYS A 30 53.14 -15.39 -30.45
C LYS A 30 51.76 -16.07 -30.41
N LYS A 31 51.69 -17.38 -30.11
CA LYS A 31 50.42 -18.09 -29.93
C LYS A 31 49.69 -17.68 -28.62
N PHE A 32 50.44 -17.35 -27.58
CA PHE A 32 49.86 -16.86 -26.32
C PHE A 32 49.33 -15.43 -26.45
N LEU A 33 50.03 -14.56 -27.19
CA LEU A 33 49.57 -13.19 -27.50
C LEU A 33 48.38 -13.20 -28.43
N LEU A 34 48.24 -14.12 -29.36
CA LEU A 34 47.09 -14.29 -30.23
C LEU A 34 45.86 -14.85 -29.46
N LEU A 35 46.08 -15.73 -28.48
CA LEU A 35 45.03 -16.21 -27.59
C LEU A 35 44.54 -15.12 -26.61
N ALA A 36 45.43 -14.26 -26.12
CA ALA A 36 45.07 -13.13 -25.28
C ALA A 36 44.29 -12.05 -26.07
N ALA A 37 44.65 -11.84 -27.35
CA ALA A 37 43.93 -10.91 -28.24
C ALA A 37 42.55 -11.46 -28.66
N ALA A 38 42.38 -12.79 -28.76
CA ALA A 38 41.07 -13.39 -29.05
C ALA A 38 40.12 -13.37 -27.86
N PHE A 39 40.60 -13.25 -26.62
CA PHE A 39 39.75 -13.08 -25.43
C PHE A 39 39.19 -11.66 -25.30
N TRP A 40 39.69 -10.69 -26.02
CA TRP A 40 39.23 -9.30 -25.99
C TRP A 40 38.10 -9.01 -26.97
N VAL A 41 37.69 -9.91 -27.83
CA VAL A 41 36.61 -9.71 -28.81
C VAL A 41 35.29 -10.38 -28.37
N LEU A 42 35.29 -11.14 -27.29
CA LEU A 42 34.08 -11.58 -26.62
C LEU A 42 33.67 -10.54 -25.55
N THR A 43 33.41 -9.30 -25.95
CA THR A 43 32.50 -8.46 -25.17
C THR A 43 31.14 -9.13 -25.29
N PRO A 44 30.56 -9.64 -24.19
CA PRO A 44 29.15 -9.93 -24.25
C PRO A 44 28.45 -8.60 -24.65
N THR A 45 27.78 -8.61 -25.78
CA THR A 45 26.76 -7.60 -26.02
C THR A 45 25.83 -7.73 -24.81
N ALA A 46 26.00 -6.84 -23.84
CA ALA A 46 25.05 -6.71 -22.76
C ALA A 46 23.73 -6.40 -23.45
N ASN A 47 22.89 -7.41 -23.62
CA ASN A 47 21.50 -7.18 -23.93
C ASN A 47 21.00 -6.33 -22.78
N ALA A 48 20.65 -5.08 -23.06
CA ALA A 48 20.01 -4.22 -22.07
C ALA A 48 18.81 -4.99 -21.54
N GLU A 49 18.90 -5.43 -20.29
CA GLU A 49 17.81 -6.16 -19.64
C GLU A 49 16.64 -5.19 -19.52
N ILE A 50 15.52 -5.59 -20.08
CA ILE A 50 14.30 -4.78 -20.08
C ILE A 50 13.70 -4.87 -18.68
N ILE A 51 13.75 -3.77 -17.94
CA ILE A 51 13.15 -3.68 -16.60
C ILE A 51 11.71 -3.21 -16.74
N PRO A 52 10.74 -3.95 -16.20
CA PRO A 52 9.34 -3.52 -16.18
C PRO A 52 9.17 -2.18 -15.45
N VAL A 53 8.42 -1.29 -16.06
CA VAL A 53 8.23 0.07 -15.57
C VAL A 53 6.75 0.41 -15.55
N TYR A 54 6.32 1.08 -14.48
CA TYR A 54 4.97 1.60 -14.32
C TYR A 54 5.04 3.13 -14.26
N GLN A 55 4.27 3.81 -15.09
CA GLN A 55 4.19 5.27 -15.05
C GLN A 55 3.23 5.73 -13.97
N ILE A 56 3.65 6.71 -13.19
CA ILE A 56 2.81 7.38 -12.20
C ILE A 56 2.11 8.57 -12.87
N THR A 57 0.80 8.67 -12.67
CA THR A 57 -0.06 9.73 -13.22
C THR A 57 -0.76 10.50 -12.10
N GLY A 58 -1.12 11.76 -12.34
CA GLY A 58 -1.76 12.64 -11.35
C GLY A 58 -0.81 13.19 -10.29
N ALA A 59 0.45 13.42 -10.66
CA ALA A 59 1.53 13.74 -9.72
C ALA A 59 1.61 15.24 -9.38
N ASP A 60 0.64 15.75 -8.62
CA ASP A 60 0.69 17.09 -8.05
C ASP A 60 1.06 17.05 -6.57
N GLY A 61 2.04 17.86 -6.16
CA GLY A 61 2.49 17.96 -4.77
C GLY A 61 3.83 17.30 -4.47
N THR A 62 4.31 17.52 -3.24
CA THR A 62 5.62 17.03 -2.77
C THR A 62 5.55 15.63 -2.18
N TYR A 63 4.46 15.30 -1.49
CA TYR A 63 4.27 14.00 -0.85
C TYR A 63 3.18 13.25 -1.59
N LEU A 64 3.56 12.16 -2.25
CA LEU A 64 2.66 11.40 -3.12
C LEU A 64 2.51 9.98 -2.62
N GLN A 65 1.31 9.42 -2.82
CA GLN A 65 1.05 8.03 -2.47
C GLN A 65 0.16 7.33 -3.48
N THR A 66 0.36 6.02 -3.60
CA THR A 66 -0.45 5.14 -4.44
C THR A 66 -0.64 3.78 -3.79
N THR A 67 -1.74 3.10 -4.15
CA THR A 67 -2.04 1.74 -3.69
C THR A 67 -1.36 0.74 -4.60
N LEU A 68 -0.53 -0.16 -4.04
CA LEU A 68 0.15 -1.20 -4.78
C LEU A 68 -0.79 -2.41 -4.97
N THR A 69 -1.30 -2.58 -6.18
CA THR A 69 -2.10 -3.74 -6.56
C THR A 69 -1.23 -4.99 -6.80
N HIS A 70 -1.84 -6.16 -6.96
CA HIS A 70 -1.12 -7.42 -7.20
C HIS A 70 -0.25 -7.38 -8.48
N ASP A 71 -0.60 -6.57 -9.47
CA ASP A 71 0.13 -6.47 -10.74
C ASP A 71 1.60 -6.08 -10.57
N ILE A 72 1.92 -5.24 -9.57
CA ILE A 72 3.29 -4.80 -9.30
C ILE A 72 4.21 -5.98 -8.92
N TYR A 73 3.62 -7.05 -8.39
CA TYR A 73 4.36 -8.26 -7.96
C TYR A 73 4.64 -9.25 -9.09
N ARG A 74 4.15 -8.97 -10.30
CA ARG A 74 4.36 -9.86 -11.46
C ARG A 74 5.82 -10.02 -11.83
N TYR A 75 6.57 -8.95 -11.67
CA TYR A 75 7.98 -8.89 -12.06
C TYR A 75 8.94 -8.82 -10.87
N SER A 76 8.43 -8.77 -9.67
CA SER A 76 9.27 -8.73 -8.46
C SER A 76 9.88 -10.10 -8.16
N ALA A 77 11.11 -10.09 -7.72
CA ALA A 77 11.81 -11.31 -7.27
C ALA A 77 11.38 -11.76 -5.87
N ASN A 78 10.70 -10.89 -5.11
CA ASN A 78 10.26 -11.23 -3.76
C ASN A 78 8.94 -10.53 -3.37
N SER A 79 8.18 -11.19 -2.51
CA SER A 79 6.87 -10.71 -2.05
C SER A 79 6.91 -9.46 -1.15
N GLN A 80 8.09 -8.99 -0.78
CA GLN A 80 8.28 -7.76 0.01
C GLN A 80 8.64 -6.55 -0.85
N LEU A 81 8.75 -6.71 -2.18
CA LEU A 81 9.11 -5.64 -3.13
C LEU A 81 10.45 -4.95 -2.79
N ASN A 82 11.46 -5.71 -2.32
CA ASN A 82 12.78 -5.15 -2.02
C ASN A 82 13.52 -4.64 -3.25
N ASP A 83 13.12 -5.08 -4.42
CA ASP A 83 13.58 -4.72 -5.75
C ASP A 83 12.82 -3.55 -6.38
N LEU A 84 11.80 -3.00 -5.70
CA LEU A 84 11.07 -1.83 -6.15
C LEU A 84 11.95 -0.58 -6.01
N VAL A 85 11.93 0.28 -7.01
CA VAL A 85 12.53 1.62 -7.00
C VAL A 85 11.56 2.64 -7.57
N VAL A 86 11.56 3.84 -7.00
CA VAL A 86 10.83 4.99 -7.55
C VAL A 86 11.87 5.92 -8.19
N ILE A 87 11.62 6.32 -9.43
CA ILE A 87 12.53 7.16 -10.22
C ILE A 87 11.82 8.38 -10.80
N ASP A 88 12.59 9.44 -11.00
CA ASP A 88 12.15 10.64 -11.71
C ASP A 88 12.34 10.51 -13.23
N ALA A 89 12.04 11.58 -13.98
CA ALA A 89 12.19 11.64 -15.43
C ALA A 89 13.63 11.44 -15.89
N GLN A 90 14.64 11.74 -15.07
CA GLN A 90 16.06 11.61 -15.35
C GLN A 90 16.62 10.25 -14.89
N GLY A 91 15.81 9.39 -14.26
CA GLY A 91 16.25 8.10 -13.73
C GLY A 91 16.88 8.18 -12.33
N ASN A 92 16.81 9.33 -11.64
CA ASN A 92 17.28 9.41 -10.26
C ASN A 92 16.32 8.73 -9.30
N LYS A 93 16.86 7.96 -8.34
CA LYS A 93 16.09 7.26 -7.33
C LYS A 93 15.51 8.27 -6.32
N LEU A 94 14.23 8.16 -6.03
CA LEU A 94 13.51 8.98 -5.06
C LEU A 94 13.33 8.22 -3.73
N PRO A 95 13.35 8.93 -2.59
CA PRO A 95 13.06 8.31 -1.30
C PRO A 95 11.59 7.87 -1.23
N TYR A 96 11.35 6.64 -0.81
CA TYR A 96 10.02 6.07 -0.66
C TYR A 96 9.94 5.15 0.55
N ARG A 97 8.72 4.84 0.95
CA ARG A 97 8.43 3.76 1.90
C ARG A 97 7.17 3.00 1.46
N ILE A 98 7.10 1.74 1.85
CA ILE A 98 5.90 0.92 1.69
C ILE A 98 5.30 0.72 3.08
N THR A 99 4.02 1.01 3.23
CA THR A 99 3.30 0.89 4.50
C THR A 99 2.08 0.01 4.35
N ALA A 100 1.64 -0.59 5.44
CA ALA A 100 0.30 -1.17 5.48
C ALA A 100 -0.74 -0.07 5.20
N PRO A 101 -1.88 -0.39 4.58
CA PRO A 101 -2.97 0.57 4.45
C PRO A 101 -3.40 0.97 5.85
N GLY A 102 -3.35 2.27 6.15
CA GLY A 102 -3.94 2.81 7.37
C GLY A 102 -5.45 2.58 7.34
N THR A 103 -6.06 2.40 8.50
CA THR A 103 -7.51 2.48 8.61
C THR A 103 -7.92 3.86 8.12
N GLN A 104 -8.51 3.94 6.94
CA GLN A 104 -9.05 5.20 6.46
C GLN A 104 -10.26 5.50 7.32
N VAL A 105 -10.15 6.54 8.11
CA VAL A 105 -11.24 7.06 8.93
C VAL A 105 -11.81 8.25 8.20
N SER A 106 -13.04 8.16 7.74
CA SER A 106 -13.79 9.33 7.28
C SER A 106 -14.49 9.97 8.48
N GLU A 107 -14.41 11.28 8.55
CA GLU A 107 -15.21 12.04 9.50
C GLU A 107 -16.54 12.38 8.83
N GLN A 108 -17.64 11.86 9.36
CA GLN A 108 -18.97 12.18 8.92
C GLN A 108 -19.62 13.09 9.97
N SER A 109 -19.83 14.35 9.58
CA SER A 109 -20.55 15.30 10.42
C SER A 109 -22.04 15.19 10.16
N GLN A 110 -22.81 14.99 11.21
CA GLN A 110 -24.27 15.00 11.19
C GLN A 110 -24.77 16.24 11.92
N LEU A 111 -25.59 17.04 11.24
CA LEU A 111 -26.25 18.23 11.81
C LEU A 111 -27.68 17.88 12.17
N SER A 112 -28.10 18.28 13.37
CA SER A 112 -29.49 18.13 13.82
C SER A 112 -30.00 19.44 14.40
N ASP A 113 -31.18 19.86 13.97
CA ASP A 113 -31.82 21.07 14.48
C ASP A 113 -32.25 20.88 15.94
N VAL A 114 -32.03 21.90 16.74
CA VAL A 114 -32.46 21.91 18.15
C VAL A 114 -33.33 23.12 18.42
N ARG A 115 -34.23 22.99 19.40
CA ARG A 115 -35.08 24.09 19.82
C ARG A 115 -34.27 25.03 20.71
N PHE A 116 -34.52 26.32 20.57
CA PHE A 116 -33.92 27.33 21.43
C PHE A 116 -34.93 28.44 21.74
N PHE A 117 -34.74 29.07 22.89
CA PHE A 117 -35.65 30.04 23.45
C PHE A 117 -34.88 31.29 23.88
N PRO A 118 -35.24 32.48 23.40
CA PRO A 118 -34.65 33.74 23.87
C PRO A 118 -35.19 34.07 25.27
N VAL A 119 -34.29 34.51 26.14
CA VAL A 119 -34.64 34.99 27.47
C VAL A 119 -34.25 36.47 27.57
N ALA A 120 -35.21 37.33 27.90
CA ALA A 120 -35.02 38.77 28.00
C ALA A 120 -34.26 39.15 29.28
N VAL A 121 -33.56 40.28 29.25
CA VAL A 121 -32.94 40.87 30.45
C VAL A 121 -34.01 41.17 31.51
N GLY A 122 -33.75 40.71 32.74
CA GLY A 122 -34.67 40.88 33.86
C GLY A 122 -35.88 39.95 33.87
N ALA A 123 -35.90 38.92 33.01
CA ALA A 123 -36.92 37.88 33.06
C ALA A 123 -36.91 37.18 34.44
N PRO A 124 -38.06 37.00 35.10
CA PRO A 124 -38.12 36.38 36.41
C PRO A 124 -37.69 34.88 36.31
N PRO A 125 -37.12 34.30 37.35
CA PRO A 125 -36.65 32.89 37.34
C PRO A 125 -37.75 31.90 36.97
N GLU A 126 -39.01 32.19 37.28
CA GLU A 126 -40.17 31.38 36.95
C GLU A 126 -40.36 31.22 35.43
N THR A 127 -39.93 32.22 34.63
CA THR A 127 -39.96 32.13 33.17
C THR A 127 -39.07 31.00 32.65
N ILE A 128 -37.90 30.81 33.25
CA ILE A 128 -36.93 29.76 32.89
C ILE A 128 -37.47 28.40 33.33
N ILE A 129 -38.09 28.34 34.52
CA ILE A 129 -38.73 27.14 35.07
C ILE A 129 -39.96 26.75 34.25
N ALA A 130 -40.76 27.76 33.81
CA ALA A 130 -41.91 27.53 32.95
C ALA A 130 -41.55 26.97 31.58
N LEU A 131 -40.33 27.28 31.05
CA LEU A 131 -39.80 26.64 29.85
C LEU A 131 -39.51 25.14 30.06
N SER A 132 -39.16 24.71 31.27
CA SER A 132 -38.95 23.30 31.61
C SER A 132 -40.28 22.56 31.89
N SER A 133 -41.26 23.23 32.47
CA SER A 133 -42.56 22.65 32.77
C SER A 133 -43.54 22.68 31.59
N ALA A 134 -43.23 23.42 30.52
CA ALA A 134 -43.82 23.20 29.20
C ALA A 134 -43.39 21.84 28.66
N SER A 135 -43.53 20.80 29.49
CA SER A 135 -43.31 19.41 29.16
C SER A 135 -44.23 19.08 27.99
N ILE A 136 -43.60 18.85 26.92
CA ILE A 136 -44.07 18.42 25.64
C ILE A 136 -44.87 17.15 25.83
N ARG A 137 -46.16 17.21 25.86
CA ARG A 137 -47.01 16.07 25.56
C ARG A 137 -46.95 15.88 24.05
N LEU A 138 -45.99 15.11 23.64
CA LEU A 138 -45.89 14.58 22.27
C LEU A 138 -47.06 13.62 22.06
N ASN A 139 -48.15 14.06 21.51
CA ASN A 139 -49.09 13.21 20.80
C ASN A 139 -48.58 13.13 19.34
N ALA A 140 -48.60 11.94 18.80
CA ALA A 140 -47.85 11.49 17.62
C ALA A 140 -48.06 12.24 16.28
N ASN A 141 -48.92 13.28 16.21
CA ASN A 141 -49.22 13.95 14.95
C ASN A 141 -49.44 15.50 15.01
N GLU A 142 -49.28 16.16 16.13
CA GLU A 142 -49.35 17.63 16.17
C GLU A 142 -48.50 18.21 17.29
N VAL A 143 -47.58 19.11 16.93
CA VAL A 143 -46.87 19.93 17.91
C VAL A 143 -47.74 21.16 18.22
N SER A 144 -48.60 21.04 19.20
CA SER A 144 -49.30 22.22 19.73
C SER A 144 -48.65 22.67 21.04
N VAL A 145 -47.91 23.77 20.98
CA VAL A 145 -47.48 24.49 22.19
C VAL A 145 -48.68 25.22 22.73
N ARG A 146 -49.37 24.62 23.72
CA ARG A 146 -50.43 25.32 24.46
C ARG A 146 -49.78 26.11 25.60
N VAL A 147 -49.45 27.36 25.33
CA VAL A 147 -49.17 28.33 26.39
C VAL A 147 -50.51 28.63 27.03
N GLU A 148 -50.79 28.16 28.25
CA GLU A 148 -51.94 28.62 29.03
C GLU A 148 -51.72 30.12 29.27
N LYS A 149 -52.63 30.91 28.71
CA LYS A 149 -52.70 32.36 28.91
C LYS A 149 -52.97 32.69 30.37
N THR A 150 -51.93 33.09 31.08
CA THR A 150 -52.09 33.88 32.28
C THR A 150 -51.78 35.32 31.91
N ASP A 151 -52.79 36.16 31.97
CA ASP A 151 -52.78 37.60 31.81
C ASP A 151 -52.18 38.22 30.54
N LYS A 152 -53.13 38.75 29.72
CA LYS A 152 -52.83 39.43 28.45
C LYS A 152 -52.00 40.72 28.56
N ASP A 153 -51.78 41.24 29.77
CA ASP A 153 -51.15 42.56 29.97
C ASP A 153 -49.63 42.53 30.23
N LYS A 154 -48.97 41.32 30.27
CA LYS A 154 -47.52 41.22 30.49
C LYS A 154 -46.73 40.81 29.25
N LEU A 155 -47.37 40.57 28.12
CA LEU A 155 -46.73 40.16 26.87
C LEU A 155 -46.37 41.32 25.92
N GLN A 156 -46.47 42.56 26.38
CA GLN A 156 -46.19 43.74 25.54
C GLN A 156 -44.77 44.29 25.63
N ASN A 157 -43.80 43.57 26.21
CA ASN A 157 -42.34 43.92 26.10
C ASN A 157 -41.63 43.14 25.06
N GLN A 158 -42.07 43.23 23.79
CA GLN A 158 -41.31 42.73 22.63
C GLN A 158 -40.03 43.53 22.31
N SER A 159 -39.65 44.47 23.16
CA SER A 159 -38.49 45.34 22.95
C SER A 159 -37.38 45.15 23.98
N ALA A 160 -37.51 44.23 24.92
CA ALA A 160 -36.43 44.00 25.90
C ALA A 160 -35.24 43.27 25.23
N PRO A 161 -34.03 43.75 25.46
CA PRO A 161 -32.85 43.06 24.91
C PRO A 161 -32.73 41.63 25.44
N ILE A 162 -32.26 40.73 24.61
CA ILE A 162 -32.07 39.30 24.94
C ILE A 162 -30.82 39.20 25.81
N ASP A 163 -30.92 38.57 26.99
CA ASP A 163 -29.78 38.29 27.87
C ASP A 163 -29.06 37.01 27.45
N PHE A 164 -29.81 35.94 27.17
CA PHE A 164 -29.24 34.68 26.73
C PHE A 164 -30.27 33.82 26.00
N TYR A 165 -29.78 32.74 25.37
CA TYR A 165 -30.63 31.71 24.78
C TYR A 165 -30.52 30.42 25.57
N VAL A 166 -31.65 29.76 25.82
CA VAL A 166 -31.69 28.37 26.30
C VAL A 166 -31.89 27.45 25.12
N VAL A 167 -31.00 26.48 24.97
CA VAL A 167 -31.04 25.46 23.91
C VAL A 167 -31.43 24.12 24.54
N ASP A 168 -32.48 23.51 24.03
CA ASP A 168 -32.96 22.20 24.47
C ASP A 168 -32.23 21.08 23.74
N VAL A 169 -31.31 20.41 24.42
CA VAL A 169 -30.57 19.26 23.94
C VAL A 169 -30.98 17.95 24.63
N SER A 170 -32.08 17.97 25.39
CA SER A 170 -32.57 16.80 26.14
C SER A 170 -32.90 15.59 25.26
N ASN A 171 -33.22 15.82 23.99
CA ASN A 171 -33.52 14.80 22.99
C ASN A 171 -32.29 14.39 22.15
N ALA A 172 -31.10 14.93 22.43
CA ALA A 172 -29.88 14.51 21.72
C ALA A 172 -29.55 13.04 22.06
N LYS A 173 -29.48 12.20 21.03
CA LYS A 173 -29.26 10.77 21.16
C LYS A 173 -27.76 10.39 21.07
N THR A 174 -26.93 11.36 20.77
CA THR A 174 -25.50 11.18 20.56
C THR A 174 -24.71 12.26 21.28
N ARG A 175 -23.41 12.13 21.38
CA ARG A 175 -22.53 13.21 21.86
C ARG A 175 -22.71 14.46 20.99
N ILE A 176 -22.43 15.62 21.55
CA ILE A 176 -22.47 16.89 20.85
C ILE A 176 -21.05 17.44 20.80
N ASP A 177 -20.45 17.46 19.61
CA ASP A 177 -19.10 17.98 19.43
C ASP A 177 -19.09 19.50 19.31
N LYS A 178 -20.06 20.04 18.53
CA LYS A 178 -20.16 21.47 18.30
C LYS A 178 -21.62 21.94 18.27
N LEU A 179 -21.83 23.22 18.58
CA LEU A 179 -23.02 23.94 18.21
C LEU A 179 -22.72 24.76 16.96
N VAL A 180 -23.61 24.72 15.99
CA VAL A 180 -23.59 25.56 14.80
C VAL A 180 -24.70 26.60 14.98
N VAL A 181 -24.35 27.88 14.93
CA VAL A 181 -25.25 28.99 15.30
C VAL A 181 -25.36 29.94 14.12
N ASP A 182 -26.60 30.18 13.65
CA ASP A 182 -26.85 31.16 12.62
C ASP A 182 -27.63 32.34 13.26
N TRP A 183 -27.34 33.55 12.80
CA TRP A 183 -27.96 34.75 13.31
C TRP A 183 -28.34 35.73 12.20
N GLN A 184 -29.21 36.67 12.52
CA GLN A 184 -29.57 37.72 11.62
C GLN A 184 -28.39 38.70 11.47
N VAL A 185 -27.93 38.85 10.24
CA VAL A 185 -26.83 39.76 9.92
C VAL A 185 -27.38 41.21 9.83
N THR A 186 -26.93 42.04 10.72
CA THR A 186 -27.33 43.47 10.76
C THR A 186 -26.23 44.41 10.29
N GLU A 187 -24.97 43.93 10.35
CA GLU A 187 -23.77 44.70 10.00
C GLU A 187 -22.82 43.87 9.14
N ALA A 188 -22.05 44.51 8.27
CA ALA A 188 -21.10 43.84 7.42
C ALA A 188 -19.97 43.07 8.19
N ASN A 189 -19.64 43.59 9.39
CA ASN A 189 -18.60 42.97 10.25
C ASN A 189 -19.21 42.84 11.67
N GLN A 190 -19.38 41.59 12.08
CA GLN A 190 -19.87 41.26 13.42
C GLN A 190 -18.90 40.31 14.10
N TYR A 191 -18.61 40.59 15.37
CA TYR A 191 -17.88 39.64 16.23
C TYR A 191 -18.53 39.69 17.62
N VAL A 192 -18.74 38.51 18.21
CA VAL A 192 -19.45 38.38 19.48
C VAL A 192 -18.79 37.30 20.31
N GLU A 193 -18.40 37.62 21.55
CA GLU A 193 -17.96 36.60 22.50
C GLU A 193 -19.17 35.90 23.09
N VAL A 194 -19.18 34.58 23.05
CA VAL A 194 -20.23 33.72 23.58
C VAL A 194 -19.70 32.78 24.63
N GLN A 195 -20.38 32.70 25.76
CA GLN A 195 -20.19 31.69 26.79
C GLN A 195 -21.30 30.66 26.71
N VAL A 196 -20.93 29.38 26.65
CA VAL A 196 -21.88 28.26 26.73
C VAL A 196 -21.76 27.63 28.10
N SER A 197 -22.91 27.45 28.75
CA SER A 197 -23.02 26.76 30.04
C SER A 197 -24.11 25.66 29.95
N GLY A 198 -23.89 24.54 30.62
CA GLY A 198 -24.80 23.39 30.63
C GLY A 198 -25.50 23.22 31.97
N THR A 199 -26.71 22.68 31.95
CA THR A 199 -27.51 22.33 33.13
C THR A 199 -28.46 21.18 32.86
N ASN A 200 -28.89 20.52 33.94
CA ASN A 200 -29.95 19.51 33.92
C ASN A 200 -31.23 20.00 34.66
N ASP A 201 -31.11 21.05 35.46
CA ASP A 201 -32.17 21.55 36.37
C ASP A 201 -32.59 23.01 36.12
N LEU A 202 -31.97 23.68 35.13
CA LEU A 202 -32.13 25.09 34.78
C LEU A 202 -31.79 26.08 35.92
N THR A 203 -31.29 25.59 37.03
CA THR A 203 -30.92 26.42 38.19
C THR A 203 -29.40 26.53 38.34
N THR A 204 -28.68 25.40 38.24
CA THR A 204 -27.22 25.33 38.40
C THR A 204 -26.56 25.21 37.04
N TRP A 205 -25.73 26.16 36.69
CA TRP A 205 -25.08 26.24 35.39
C TRP A 205 -23.58 26.03 35.49
N ALA A 206 -23.05 25.08 34.75
CA ALA A 206 -21.61 24.83 34.63
C ALA A 206 -21.11 25.35 33.29
N THR A 207 -19.98 26.08 33.29
CA THR A 207 -19.37 26.56 32.04
C THR A 207 -18.84 25.42 31.23
N VAL A 208 -19.22 25.35 29.96
CA VAL A 208 -18.81 24.31 28.98
C VAL A 208 -17.75 24.86 28.02
N ALA A 209 -18.01 26.03 27.43
CA ALA A 209 -17.17 26.63 26.44
C ALA A 209 -17.23 28.15 26.43
N GLN A 210 -16.18 28.78 25.94
CA GLN A 210 -16.17 30.21 25.64
C GLN A 210 -15.41 30.40 24.30
N THR A 211 -16.00 31.18 23.39
CA THR A 211 -15.41 31.42 22.07
C THR A 211 -15.96 32.72 21.46
N THR A 212 -15.42 33.11 20.32
CA THR A 212 -15.90 34.27 19.55
C THR A 212 -16.57 33.79 18.27
N LEU A 213 -17.80 34.22 18.03
CA LEU A 213 -18.47 34.10 16.74
C LEU A 213 -18.10 35.32 15.89
N VAL A 214 -17.82 35.06 14.61
CA VAL A 214 -17.33 36.10 13.69
C VAL A 214 -18.02 35.97 12.35
N GLN A 215 -18.43 37.13 11.83
CA GLN A 215 -18.84 37.29 10.43
C GLN A 215 -18.22 38.56 9.89
N LEU A 216 -17.36 38.41 8.88
CA LEU A 216 -16.70 39.55 8.21
C LEU A 216 -16.97 39.47 6.72
N GLN A 217 -17.28 40.64 6.14
CA GLN A 217 -17.53 40.76 4.71
C GLN A 217 -16.59 41.79 4.13
N LYS A 218 -15.86 41.44 3.08
CA LYS A 218 -15.00 42.33 2.33
C LYS A 218 -15.03 41.98 0.84
N GLU A 219 -15.33 42.95 -0.01
CA GLU A 219 -15.28 42.84 -1.47
C GLU A 219 -16.10 41.64 -2.01
N GLY A 220 -17.24 41.33 -1.41
CA GLY A 220 -18.08 40.17 -1.78
C GLY A 220 -17.65 38.85 -1.19
N GLN A 221 -16.54 38.79 -0.48
CA GLN A 221 -16.10 37.59 0.24
C GLN A 221 -16.65 37.62 1.67
N LEU A 222 -17.10 36.45 2.14
CA LEU A 222 -17.65 36.24 3.49
C LEU A 222 -16.76 35.29 4.27
N LEU A 223 -16.29 35.74 5.45
CA LEU A 223 -15.64 34.88 6.43
C LEU A 223 -16.60 34.67 7.60
N THR A 224 -17.02 33.45 7.85
CA THR A 224 -17.94 33.10 8.95
C THR A 224 -17.28 32.07 9.87
N ARG A 225 -17.30 32.36 11.17
CA ARG A 225 -16.97 31.44 12.25
C ARG A 225 -18.20 31.34 13.17
N ASN A 226 -19.05 30.35 12.89
CA ASN A 226 -20.35 30.17 13.58
C ASN A 226 -20.42 28.83 14.35
N LYS A 227 -19.28 28.11 14.52
CA LYS A 227 -19.19 26.83 15.23
C LYS A 227 -18.57 27.02 16.60
N ILE A 228 -19.21 26.48 17.62
CA ILE A 228 -18.76 26.49 19.02
C ILE A 228 -18.44 25.04 19.42
N ALA A 229 -17.18 24.73 19.70
CA ALA A 229 -16.80 23.42 20.20
C ALA A 229 -17.26 23.29 21.66
N VAL A 230 -18.08 22.28 21.96
CA VAL A 230 -18.60 22.01 23.30
C VAL A 230 -18.18 20.64 23.84
N ASN A 231 -17.92 19.67 22.97
CA ASN A 231 -17.41 18.32 23.29
C ASN A 231 -18.17 17.65 24.45
N LEU A 232 -19.48 17.61 24.36
CA LEU A 232 -20.36 17.05 25.40
C LEU A 232 -20.55 15.54 25.15
N SER A 233 -20.47 14.76 26.23
CA SER A 233 -20.89 13.36 26.22
C SER A 233 -22.42 13.25 26.04
N GLU A 234 -22.89 12.08 25.61
CA GLU A 234 -24.32 11.80 25.50
C GLU A 234 -25.03 12.08 26.82
N LYS A 235 -26.12 12.83 26.75
CA LYS A 235 -26.96 13.21 27.91
C LYS A 235 -26.24 13.87 29.08
N GLN A 236 -25.10 14.48 28.84
CA GLN A 236 -24.35 15.18 29.89
C GLN A 236 -25.17 16.35 30.47
N TYR A 237 -25.83 17.10 29.59
CA TYR A 237 -26.75 18.19 29.96
C TYR A 237 -28.04 18.07 29.16
N ALA A 238 -29.19 18.45 29.79
CA ALA A 238 -30.47 18.56 29.12
C ALA A 238 -30.63 19.90 28.41
N TYR A 239 -30.00 20.94 28.93
CA TYR A 239 -30.12 22.29 28.43
C TYR A 239 -28.77 22.99 28.38
N LEU A 240 -28.57 23.83 27.35
CA LEU A 240 -27.41 24.69 27.24
C LEU A 240 -27.87 26.15 27.24
N ARG A 241 -27.08 27.01 27.86
CA ARG A 241 -27.28 28.46 27.85
C ARG A 241 -26.20 29.12 27.03
N LEU A 242 -26.57 29.86 26.00
CA LEU A 242 -25.68 30.69 25.22
C LEU A 242 -25.84 32.14 25.67
N LYS A 243 -24.83 32.70 26.34
CA LYS A 243 -24.81 34.08 26.79
C LYS A 243 -23.74 34.86 26.03
N PHE A 244 -24.12 35.98 25.45
CA PHE A 244 -23.20 36.88 24.80
C PHE A 244 -22.56 37.79 25.84
N THR A 245 -21.23 37.74 25.93
CA THR A 245 -20.48 38.42 27.01
C THR A 245 -19.80 39.70 26.53
N ARG A 246 -19.56 39.82 25.24
CA ARG A 246 -18.92 40.98 24.64
C ARG A 246 -19.28 41.09 23.16
N GLY A 247 -19.37 42.31 22.63
CA GLY A 247 -19.72 42.60 21.26
C GLY A 247 -21.14 43.07 21.10
N ASN A 248 -21.81 42.70 20.01
CA ASN A 248 -23.18 43.15 19.74
C ASN A 248 -24.21 42.40 20.63
N GLU A 249 -24.65 43.03 21.71
CA GLU A 249 -25.52 42.43 22.74
C GLU A 249 -26.91 42.04 22.24
N SER A 250 -27.33 42.52 21.05
CA SER A 250 -28.66 42.26 20.47
C SER A 250 -28.63 41.23 19.33
N LEU A 251 -27.65 40.35 19.29
CA LEU A 251 -27.57 39.32 18.26
C LEU A 251 -28.80 38.41 18.29
N GLN A 252 -29.59 38.45 17.20
CA GLN A 252 -30.75 37.56 17.05
C GLN A 252 -30.38 36.28 16.37
N LEU A 253 -30.48 35.18 17.11
CA LEU A 253 -30.23 33.85 16.55
C LEU A 253 -31.43 33.43 15.71
N THR A 254 -31.14 32.90 14.52
CA THR A 254 -32.15 32.40 13.57
C THR A 254 -32.20 30.87 13.56
N LYS A 255 -31.07 30.20 13.83
CA LYS A 255 -30.99 28.76 13.85
C LYS A 255 -29.86 28.28 14.78
N ILE A 256 -30.14 27.19 15.47
CA ILE A 256 -29.09 26.44 16.21
C ILE A 256 -29.19 24.97 15.83
N GLN A 257 -28.04 24.38 15.51
CA GLN A 257 -27.88 22.96 15.24
C GLN A 257 -26.80 22.38 16.14
N ILE A 258 -26.94 21.11 16.48
CA ILE A 258 -25.89 20.32 17.08
C ILE A 258 -25.16 19.58 15.96
N GLU A 259 -23.82 19.57 16.02
CA GLU A 259 -22.95 18.81 15.13
C GLU A 259 -22.35 17.68 15.94
N ASN A 260 -22.57 16.46 15.49
CA ASN A 260 -21.85 15.26 15.91
C ASN A 260 -20.94 14.81 14.77
N THR A 261 -19.69 14.56 15.07
CA THR A 261 -18.71 14.07 14.10
C THR A 261 -18.36 12.62 14.44
N ASP A 262 -18.93 11.70 13.69
CA ASP A 262 -18.59 10.30 13.83
C ASP A 262 -17.38 9.95 12.96
N LYS A 263 -16.43 9.26 13.58
CA LYS A 263 -15.31 8.67 12.86
C LYS A 263 -15.72 7.30 12.37
N ILE A 264 -16.04 7.22 11.09
CA ILE A 264 -16.41 5.95 10.46
C ILE A 264 -15.14 5.34 9.87
N ALA A 265 -14.78 4.17 10.38
CA ALA A 265 -13.74 3.37 9.73
C ALA A 265 -14.27 2.91 8.37
N ASN A 266 -13.67 3.37 7.30
CA ASN A 266 -14.00 2.89 5.97
C ASN A 266 -13.64 1.41 5.86
N ALA A 267 -14.43 0.67 5.10
CA ALA A 267 -14.08 -0.70 4.78
C ALA A 267 -12.65 -0.76 4.20
N PRO A 268 -11.82 -1.70 4.63
CA PRO A 268 -10.47 -1.82 4.11
C PRO A 268 -10.52 -2.02 2.59
N VAL A 269 -9.66 -1.32 1.88
CA VAL A 269 -9.47 -1.56 0.44
C VAL A 269 -8.95 -2.99 0.29
N VAL A 270 -9.63 -3.77 -0.56
CA VAL A 270 -9.23 -5.15 -0.86
C VAL A 270 -8.86 -5.22 -2.33
N ASP A 271 -7.63 -5.65 -2.62
CA ASP A 271 -7.18 -6.02 -3.95
C ASP A 271 -7.67 -7.45 -4.22
N ARG A 272 -8.37 -7.63 -5.35
CA ARG A 272 -9.04 -8.88 -5.70
C ARG A 272 -8.81 -9.20 -7.16
N TRP A 273 -8.36 -10.42 -7.45
CA TRP A 273 -8.22 -10.90 -8.84
C TRP A 273 -8.55 -12.38 -8.94
N GLU A 274 -8.79 -12.85 -10.15
CA GLU A 274 -9.29 -14.17 -10.43
C GLU A 274 -8.33 -14.96 -11.32
N VAL A 275 -8.17 -16.24 -11.01
CA VAL A 275 -7.41 -17.18 -11.82
C VAL A 275 -8.31 -18.35 -12.17
N LYS A 276 -8.38 -18.68 -13.46
CA LYS A 276 -9.16 -19.83 -13.95
C LYS A 276 -8.42 -21.12 -13.68
N GLY A 277 -9.17 -22.12 -13.20
CA GLY A 277 -8.62 -23.45 -12.94
C GLY A 277 -8.53 -24.30 -14.20
N THR A 278 -7.52 -25.16 -14.24
CA THR A 278 -7.39 -26.24 -15.22
C THR A 278 -7.55 -27.58 -14.50
N LEU A 279 -8.28 -28.53 -15.11
CA LEU A 279 -8.46 -29.84 -14.50
C LEU A 279 -7.11 -30.57 -14.46
N ALA A 280 -6.70 -31.02 -13.28
CA ALA A 280 -5.46 -31.78 -13.09
C ALA A 280 -5.52 -33.09 -13.88
N GLN A 281 -4.46 -33.40 -14.63
CA GLN A 281 -4.36 -34.63 -15.39
C GLN A 281 -4.03 -35.84 -14.48
N ASP A 282 -3.34 -35.57 -13.38
CA ASP A 282 -2.93 -36.62 -12.44
C ASP A 282 -4.02 -36.81 -11.37
N GLN A 283 -4.77 -37.88 -11.54
CA GLN A 283 -5.87 -38.26 -10.62
C GLN A 283 -5.37 -39.01 -9.38
N ASN A 284 -4.08 -39.34 -9.32
CA ASN A 284 -3.45 -40.05 -8.21
C ASN A 284 -2.95 -39.12 -7.15
N SER A 285 -3.59 -38.00 -6.88
CA SER A 285 -3.30 -37.20 -5.69
C SER A 285 -3.81 -37.93 -4.44
N VAL A 286 -3.19 -39.04 -4.17
CA VAL A 286 -3.32 -39.70 -2.88
C VAL A 286 -2.51 -38.88 -1.89
N ILE A 287 -3.12 -37.89 -1.29
CA ILE A 287 -2.64 -37.47 -0.01
C ILE A 287 -2.93 -38.64 0.90
N HIS A 288 -1.87 -39.37 1.24
CA HIS A 288 -1.91 -40.37 2.29
C HIS A 288 -2.31 -39.68 3.60
N ALA A 289 -3.61 -39.45 3.80
CA ALA A 289 -4.15 -39.28 5.14
C ALA A 289 -3.94 -40.64 5.85
N LYS A 290 -2.90 -40.65 6.63
CA LYS A 290 -2.59 -41.79 7.52
C LYS A 290 -3.73 -42.07 8.46
N ASN A 291 -4.94 -42.31 8.17
CA ASN A 291 -5.99 -42.80 9.10
C ASN A 291 -7.44 -42.56 8.63
N HIS A 292 -7.79 -42.47 7.35
CA HIS A 292 -9.20 -42.53 7.00
C HIS A 292 -9.50 -43.45 5.83
N THR A 293 -10.30 -44.46 6.14
CA THR A 293 -10.71 -45.63 5.35
C THR A 293 -11.86 -45.37 4.38
N ALA A 294 -11.95 -44.17 3.78
CA ALA A 294 -12.87 -43.97 2.66
C ALA A 294 -12.28 -42.88 1.72
N THR A 295 -11.63 -43.31 0.66
CA THR A 295 -11.27 -42.43 -0.46
C THR A 295 -12.52 -42.12 -1.25
N MET A 296 -13.16 -40.98 -0.99
CA MET A 296 -14.11 -40.43 -1.93
C MET A 296 -13.35 -40.01 -3.18
N PRO A 297 -13.84 -40.31 -4.38
CA PRO A 297 -13.23 -39.82 -5.60
C PRO A 297 -13.27 -38.28 -5.61
N VAL A 298 -12.15 -37.67 -5.83
CA VAL A 298 -11.99 -36.21 -5.87
C VAL A 298 -11.55 -35.75 -7.24
N ALA A 299 -12.08 -34.64 -7.68
CA ALA A 299 -11.58 -33.93 -8.83
C ALA A 299 -10.70 -32.77 -8.35
N ALA A 300 -9.56 -32.60 -9.00
CA ALA A 300 -8.62 -31.55 -8.65
C ALA A 300 -8.51 -30.53 -9.78
N TRP A 301 -8.50 -29.26 -9.44
CA TRP A 301 -8.20 -28.16 -10.33
C TRP A 301 -6.96 -27.45 -9.87
N GLU A 302 -6.10 -27.12 -10.83
CA GLU A 302 -4.85 -26.39 -10.61
C GLU A 302 -4.98 -24.99 -11.17
N PHE A 303 -4.42 -24.03 -10.42
CA PHE A 303 -4.45 -22.62 -10.72
C PHE A 303 -3.02 -22.11 -10.65
N THR A 304 -2.57 -21.39 -11.67
CA THR A 304 -1.23 -20.81 -11.70
C THR A 304 -1.33 -19.30 -11.71
N ARG A 305 -0.74 -18.66 -10.72
CA ARG A 305 -0.63 -17.22 -10.64
C ARG A 305 0.57 -16.73 -11.46
N ASN A 306 0.46 -15.53 -12.01
CA ASN A 306 1.54 -14.85 -12.71
C ASN A 306 2.21 -13.76 -11.84
N ASP A 307 1.93 -13.73 -10.55
CA ASP A 307 2.43 -12.80 -9.56
C ASP A 307 2.78 -13.53 -8.27
N ILE A 308 3.56 -12.88 -7.41
CA ILE A 308 3.95 -13.37 -6.08
C ILE A 308 3.41 -12.49 -4.96
N ALA A 309 2.33 -11.74 -5.22
CA ALA A 309 1.71 -10.91 -4.20
C ALA A 309 1.30 -11.74 -2.98
N PRO A 310 1.62 -11.31 -1.75
CA PRO A 310 1.17 -12.02 -0.56
C PRO A 310 -0.35 -11.90 -0.44
N ILE A 311 -1.05 -13.03 -0.43
CA ILE A 311 -2.50 -13.11 -0.30
C ILE A 311 -2.89 -13.53 1.11
N THR A 312 -4.01 -13.04 1.60
CA THR A 312 -4.51 -13.35 2.95
C THR A 312 -5.76 -14.21 2.94
N ASN A 313 -6.55 -14.12 1.88
CA ASN A 313 -7.80 -14.87 1.76
C ASN A 313 -7.99 -15.36 0.33
N ILE A 314 -8.73 -16.44 0.19
CA ILE A 314 -9.17 -16.96 -1.10
C ILE A 314 -10.67 -17.25 -1.07
N SER A 315 -11.32 -17.17 -2.22
CA SER A 315 -12.69 -17.64 -2.44
C SER A 315 -12.74 -18.50 -3.68
N LEU A 316 -13.59 -19.50 -3.68
CA LEU A 316 -13.81 -20.35 -4.84
C LEU A 316 -15.09 -19.90 -5.53
N ASN A 317 -15.00 -19.52 -6.80
CA ASN A 317 -16.16 -19.16 -7.61
C ASN A 317 -16.53 -20.36 -8.52
N LEU A 318 -17.69 -20.92 -8.29
CA LEU A 318 -18.25 -22.05 -9.06
C LEU A 318 -19.37 -21.60 -10.04
N GLY A 319 -19.57 -20.28 -10.18
CA GLY A 319 -20.65 -19.72 -10.99
C GLY A 319 -22.02 -20.15 -10.46
N THR A 320 -22.86 -20.67 -11.36
CA THR A 320 -24.24 -21.12 -11.06
C THR A 320 -24.32 -22.62 -10.74
N ILE A 321 -23.23 -23.25 -10.34
CA ILE A 321 -23.22 -24.67 -9.98
C ILE A 321 -23.46 -24.83 -8.49
N MET A 322 -24.51 -25.55 -8.13
CA MET A 322 -24.78 -25.90 -6.73
C MET A 322 -23.73 -26.88 -6.23
N TYR A 323 -23.15 -26.56 -5.10
CA TYR A 323 -22.14 -27.37 -4.42
C TYR A 323 -22.31 -27.24 -2.91
N GLY A 324 -22.08 -28.32 -2.18
CA GLY A 324 -22.11 -28.32 -0.72
C GLY A 324 -21.42 -29.57 -0.19
N ASP A 325 -20.08 -29.52 -0.07
CA ASP A 325 -19.28 -30.65 0.41
C ASP A 325 -17.92 -30.12 0.94
N ASN A 326 -17.10 -31.05 1.39
CA ASN A 326 -15.74 -30.76 1.80
C ASN A 326 -14.87 -30.41 0.59
N ILE A 327 -14.03 -29.40 0.78
CA ILE A 327 -12.96 -29.04 -0.13
C ILE A 327 -11.61 -29.14 0.56
N ARG A 328 -10.57 -29.32 -0.23
CA ARG A 328 -9.18 -29.18 0.23
C ARG A 328 -8.45 -28.21 -0.67
N VAL A 329 -7.71 -27.30 -0.06
CA VAL A 329 -6.93 -26.27 -0.77
C VAL A 329 -5.46 -26.46 -0.44
N PHE A 330 -4.66 -26.50 -1.48
CA PHE A 330 -3.21 -26.68 -1.39
C PHE A 330 -2.50 -25.59 -2.16
N SER A 331 -1.24 -25.32 -1.77
CA SER A 331 -0.33 -24.51 -2.54
C SER A 331 1.09 -25.09 -2.59
N ARG A 332 1.87 -24.60 -3.51
CA ARG A 332 3.32 -24.82 -3.59
C ARG A 332 3.96 -23.67 -4.36
N ASN A 333 5.19 -23.33 -4.02
CA ASN A 333 5.89 -22.25 -4.70
C ASN A 333 6.46 -22.65 -6.06
N THR A 334 6.91 -23.90 -6.21
CA THR A 334 7.47 -24.44 -7.47
C THR A 334 6.83 -25.78 -7.82
N GLU A 335 6.85 -26.14 -9.11
CA GLU A 335 6.30 -27.42 -9.59
C GLU A 335 6.92 -28.66 -8.94
N LYS A 336 8.19 -28.56 -8.54
CA LYS A 336 8.94 -29.68 -7.96
C LYS A 336 8.68 -29.89 -6.46
N GLN A 337 8.09 -28.90 -5.79
CA GLN A 337 7.76 -28.99 -4.38
C GLN A 337 6.49 -29.81 -4.15
N PRO A 338 6.39 -30.53 -3.03
CA PRO A 338 5.16 -31.22 -2.65
C PRO A 338 4.06 -30.20 -2.35
N TRP A 339 2.84 -30.58 -2.64
CA TRP A 339 1.66 -29.79 -2.27
C TRP A 339 1.52 -29.68 -0.74
N GLN A 340 1.33 -28.46 -0.26
CA GLN A 340 1.08 -28.16 1.16
C GLN A 340 -0.40 -27.88 1.37
N LEU A 341 -1.03 -28.60 2.30
CA LEU A 341 -2.42 -28.39 2.66
C LEU A 341 -2.56 -27.07 3.43
N LEU A 342 -3.35 -26.14 2.90
CA LEU A 342 -3.65 -24.85 3.54
C LEU A 342 -5.00 -24.86 4.25
N HIS A 343 -5.99 -25.50 3.65
CA HIS A 343 -7.35 -25.53 4.18
C HIS A 343 -8.05 -26.85 3.86
N GLN A 344 -8.85 -27.31 4.81
CA GLN A 344 -9.80 -28.38 4.63
C GLN A 344 -11.08 -28.05 5.40
N GLY A 345 -12.22 -28.08 4.73
CA GLY A 345 -13.49 -27.76 5.35
C GLY A 345 -14.64 -27.82 4.38
N ILE A 346 -15.83 -27.52 4.88
CA ILE A 346 -17.05 -27.46 4.07
C ILE A 346 -17.05 -26.15 3.29
N TRP A 347 -17.33 -26.26 1.99
CA TRP A 347 -17.59 -25.15 1.09
C TRP A 347 -18.96 -25.34 0.46
N PHE A 348 -19.71 -24.27 0.35
CA PHE A 348 -20.99 -24.32 -0.36
C PHE A 348 -21.12 -23.15 -1.33
N ASN A 349 -21.85 -23.42 -2.42
CA ASN A 349 -22.37 -22.46 -3.37
C ASN A 349 -23.80 -22.91 -3.70
N ALA A 350 -24.81 -22.20 -3.23
CA ALA A 350 -26.19 -22.64 -3.32
C ALA A 350 -27.12 -21.48 -3.67
N GLN A 351 -28.15 -21.77 -4.43
CA GLN A 351 -29.22 -20.82 -4.72
C GLN A 351 -30.29 -20.90 -3.61
N VAL A 352 -30.54 -19.73 -2.98
CA VAL A 352 -31.59 -19.59 -1.96
C VAL A 352 -32.61 -18.56 -2.48
N GLY A 353 -33.76 -19.03 -2.96
CA GLY A 353 -34.71 -18.20 -3.69
C GLY A 353 -34.14 -17.74 -5.05
N SER A 354 -34.03 -16.42 -5.25
CA SER A 354 -33.42 -15.82 -6.45
C SER A 354 -31.91 -15.60 -6.31
N ASP A 355 -31.37 -15.67 -5.09
CA ASP A 355 -30.02 -15.23 -4.79
C ASP A 355 -29.04 -16.39 -4.61
N TRP A 356 -27.81 -16.18 -5.08
CA TRP A 356 -26.73 -17.12 -4.84
C TRP A 356 -26.00 -16.78 -3.54
N GLN A 357 -25.86 -17.78 -2.71
CA GLN A 357 -25.08 -17.70 -1.47
C GLN A 357 -23.89 -18.65 -1.55
N GLN A 358 -22.74 -18.20 -1.10
CA GLN A 358 -21.52 -19.00 -1.06
C GLN A 358 -20.84 -18.85 0.30
N SER A 359 -20.00 -19.81 0.62
CA SER A 359 -19.16 -19.73 1.83
C SER A 359 -18.27 -18.49 1.83
N ASP A 360 -17.97 -17.99 3.03
CA ASP A 360 -17.04 -16.88 3.23
C ASP A 360 -15.64 -17.20 2.69
N ALA A 361 -14.88 -16.14 2.46
CA ALA A 361 -13.50 -16.27 2.01
C ALA A 361 -12.65 -17.03 3.07
N ILE A 362 -11.84 -17.97 2.61
CA ILE A 362 -10.96 -18.79 3.42
C ILE A 362 -9.71 -17.98 3.78
N ASN A 363 -9.41 -17.85 5.06
CA ASN A 363 -8.19 -17.21 5.54
C ASN A 363 -6.99 -18.17 5.44
N ILE A 364 -5.88 -17.73 4.87
CA ILE A 364 -4.68 -18.53 4.57
C ILE A 364 -3.35 -17.96 5.10
N TYR A 365 -3.41 -16.98 5.99
CA TYR A 365 -2.23 -16.42 6.68
C TYR A 365 -1.05 -16.01 5.78
N SER A 366 -1.25 -15.06 4.86
CA SER A 366 -0.20 -14.51 3.99
C SER A 366 0.63 -15.57 3.25
N ASN A 367 0.23 -15.89 2.04
CA ASN A 367 0.86 -16.88 1.18
C ASN A 367 1.19 -16.25 -0.18
N SER A 368 2.39 -16.50 -0.70
CA SER A 368 2.87 -15.98 -2.00
C SER A 368 3.14 -17.08 -3.02
N ASP A 369 2.68 -18.31 -2.79
CA ASP A 369 2.90 -19.44 -3.67
C ASP A 369 2.27 -19.22 -5.06
N THR A 370 2.96 -19.69 -6.08
CA THR A 370 2.56 -19.56 -7.47
C THR A 370 1.51 -20.58 -7.89
N TYR A 371 1.63 -21.82 -7.41
CA TYR A 371 0.78 -22.93 -7.81
C TYR A 371 -0.21 -23.28 -6.72
N TRP A 372 -1.48 -23.38 -7.10
CA TRP A 372 -2.59 -23.68 -6.20
C TRP A 372 -3.37 -24.87 -6.72
N ARG A 373 -3.95 -25.64 -5.82
CA ARG A 373 -4.77 -26.78 -6.15
C ARG A 373 -5.98 -26.82 -5.22
N VAL A 374 -7.15 -27.02 -5.82
CA VAL A 374 -8.40 -27.20 -5.09
C VAL A 374 -8.95 -28.56 -5.46
N GLU A 375 -9.25 -29.37 -4.46
CA GLU A 375 -9.86 -30.66 -4.63
C GLU A 375 -11.31 -30.61 -4.17
N LEU A 376 -12.20 -31.04 -5.05
CA LEU A 376 -13.65 -31.08 -4.89
C LEU A 376 -14.15 -32.52 -5.07
N ASN A 377 -15.41 -32.77 -4.70
CA ASN A 377 -16.06 -34.05 -4.98
C ASN A 377 -16.13 -34.33 -6.50
N GLU A 378 -15.80 -35.56 -6.93
CA GLU A 378 -15.69 -35.93 -8.34
C GLU A 378 -17.01 -35.77 -9.12
N LEU A 379 -18.15 -35.85 -8.46
CA LEU A 379 -19.47 -35.68 -9.11
C LEU A 379 -19.63 -34.33 -9.80
N VAL A 380 -18.84 -33.35 -9.45
CA VAL A 380 -18.89 -31.96 -10.00
C VAL A 380 -17.96 -31.77 -11.18
N ARG A 381 -17.12 -32.77 -11.52
CA ARG A 381 -16.00 -32.69 -12.44
C ARG A 381 -16.37 -32.24 -13.87
N THR A 382 -17.47 -32.71 -14.41
CA THR A 382 -17.80 -32.53 -15.83
C THR A 382 -18.43 -31.18 -16.18
N ALA A 383 -18.88 -30.43 -15.19
CA ALA A 383 -19.64 -29.19 -15.37
C ALA A 383 -18.87 -27.93 -14.95
N LEU A 384 -17.67 -28.06 -14.35
CA LEU A 384 -16.98 -26.95 -13.69
C LEU A 384 -15.88 -26.34 -14.54
N ASN A 385 -15.88 -24.99 -14.57
CA ASN A 385 -14.71 -24.17 -14.83
C ASN A 385 -14.51 -23.27 -13.61
N PRO A 386 -13.99 -23.81 -12.50
CA PRO A 386 -13.85 -23.05 -11.27
C PRO A 386 -12.84 -21.93 -11.43
N THR A 387 -13.12 -20.81 -10.77
CA THR A 387 -12.19 -19.69 -10.67
C THR A 387 -11.80 -19.54 -9.21
N LEU A 388 -10.50 -19.47 -8.93
CA LEU A 388 -9.98 -19.14 -7.62
C LEU A 388 -9.79 -17.64 -7.54
N VAL A 389 -10.43 -17.02 -6.56
CA VAL A 389 -10.38 -15.58 -6.32
C VAL A 389 -9.43 -15.32 -5.18
N PHE A 390 -8.40 -14.56 -5.44
CA PHE A 390 -7.40 -14.17 -4.46
C PHE A 390 -7.72 -12.81 -3.87
N HIS A 391 -7.52 -12.66 -2.58
CA HIS A 391 -7.79 -11.43 -1.84
C HIS A 391 -6.56 -11.05 -1.01
N ARG A 392 -6.24 -9.78 -1.03
CA ARG A 392 -5.21 -9.21 -0.18
C ARG A 392 -5.57 -7.79 0.25
N GLN A 393 -5.00 -7.35 1.34
CA GLN A 393 -4.98 -5.95 1.68
C GLN A 393 -3.77 -5.29 0.99
N PRO A 394 -3.98 -4.39 0.02
CA PRO A 394 -2.87 -3.81 -0.74
C PRO A 394 -2.05 -2.88 0.15
N GLN A 395 -0.75 -2.84 -0.08
CA GLN A 395 0.16 -1.90 0.57
C GLN A 395 0.09 -0.53 -0.11
N ILE A 396 0.54 0.51 0.60
CA ILE A 396 0.62 1.88 0.10
C ILE A 396 2.08 2.23 -0.10
N LEU A 397 2.42 2.62 -1.32
CA LEU A 397 3.68 3.26 -1.65
C LEU A 397 3.57 4.76 -1.39
N GLN A 398 4.45 5.30 -0.59
CA GLN A 398 4.58 6.73 -0.30
C GLN A 398 5.96 7.21 -0.72
N PHE A 399 6.06 8.30 -1.47
CA PHE A 399 7.35 8.81 -1.94
C PHE A 399 7.38 10.35 -1.94
N ILE A 400 8.59 10.90 -1.99
CA ILE A 400 8.84 12.34 -2.03
C ILE A 400 9.17 12.73 -3.46
N ALA A 401 8.33 13.56 -4.04
CA ALA A 401 8.52 14.11 -5.38
C ALA A 401 9.53 15.25 -5.37
N ASN A 402 10.34 15.35 -6.44
CA ASN A 402 11.38 16.36 -6.62
C ASN A 402 11.09 17.37 -7.74
N ASN A 403 9.81 17.49 -8.15
CA ASN A 403 9.34 18.32 -9.27
C ASN A 403 9.91 17.93 -10.65
N ALA A 404 10.44 16.73 -10.78
CA ALA A 404 11.00 16.20 -12.03
C ALA A 404 10.12 15.07 -12.61
N ALA A 405 8.82 15.34 -12.77
CA ALA A 405 7.88 14.42 -13.42
C ALA A 405 8.24 14.19 -14.91
N PRO A 406 7.82 13.07 -15.52
CA PRO A 406 7.01 12.00 -14.97
C PRO A 406 7.77 11.08 -14.04
N TYR A 407 7.09 10.62 -12.98
CA TYR A 407 7.63 9.62 -12.05
C TYR A 407 7.28 8.22 -12.53
N LYS A 408 8.15 7.27 -12.19
CA LYS A 408 7.99 5.86 -12.57
C LYS A 408 8.31 4.95 -11.39
N ILE A 409 7.65 3.80 -11.36
CA ILE A 409 8.02 2.68 -10.50
C ILE A 409 8.71 1.66 -11.39
N ALA A 410 9.90 1.21 -11.02
CA ALA A 410 10.61 0.13 -11.70
C ALA A 410 10.84 -1.03 -10.74
N ILE A 411 10.85 -2.24 -11.26
CA ILE A 411 11.24 -3.44 -10.53
C ILE A 411 12.65 -3.79 -10.99
N ASP A 412 13.63 -3.42 -10.18
CA ASP A 412 15.07 -3.61 -10.47
C ASP A 412 15.61 -4.78 -9.64
N ASP A 413 15.71 -5.96 -10.23
CA ASP A 413 16.19 -7.20 -9.60
C ASP A 413 17.63 -7.09 -9.08
N GLN A 414 18.39 -6.11 -9.57
CA GLN A 414 19.74 -5.81 -9.10
C GLN A 414 19.76 -4.70 -8.03
N ALA A 415 18.60 -4.24 -7.59
CA ALA A 415 18.55 -3.33 -6.44
C ALA A 415 19.22 -4.00 -5.23
N ALA A 416 19.93 -3.19 -4.44
CA ALA A 416 20.56 -3.71 -3.23
C ALA A 416 19.52 -4.43 -2.35
N PRO A 417 19.86 -5.55 -1.72
CA PRO A 417 18.90 -6.32 -0.89
C PRO A 417 18.18 -5.51 0.16
N ASN A 418 18.78 -4.41 0.62
CA ASN A 418 18.22 -3.50 1.62
C ASN A 418 17.67 -2.19 1.01
N ASN A 419 17.43 -2.14 -0.31
CA ASN A 419 17.03 -0.91 -1.00
C ASN A 419 15.77 -0.30 -0.38
N GLN A 420 14.72 -1.09 -0.16
CA GLN A 420 13.48 -0.64 0.46
C GLN A 420 13.71 -0.09 1.87
N GLN A 421 14.48 -0.81 2.70
CA GLN A 421 14.76 -0.38 4.07
C GLN A 421 15.58 0.92 4.10
N THR A 422 16.60 1.03 3.26
CA THR A 422 17.43 2.24 3.16
C THR A 422 16.59 3.43 2.70
N SER A 423 15.77 3.24 1.67
CA SER A 423 14.88 4.27 1.16
C SER A 423 13.87 4.73 2.23
N ALA A 424 13.28 3.79 2.98
CA ALA A 424 12.36 4.10 4.06
C ALA A 424 13.01 4.85 5.22
N GLN A 425 14.26 4.56 5.53
CA GLN A 425 15.03 5.32 6.54
C GLN A 425 15.29 6.77 6.10
N ILE A 426 15.74 6.96 4.85
CA ILE A 426 15.94 8.29 4.26
C ILE A 426 14.61 9.06 4.26
N PHE A 427 13.55 8.42 3.78
CA PHE A 427 12.21 9.00 3.78
C PHE A 427 11.80 9.49 5.17
N SER A 428 11.94 8.64 6.18
CA SER A 428 11.55 8.97 7.57
C SER A 428 12.33 10.14 8.16
N GLN A 429 13.62 10.26 7.81
CA GLN A 429 14.46 11.41 8.24
C GLN A 429 13.98 12.71 7.57
N LEU A 430 13.65 12.68 6.30
CA LEU A 430 13.23 13.86 5.53
C LEU A 430 11.87 14.41 5.96
N VAL A 431 10.98 13.55 6.47
CA VAL A 431 9.61 13.92 6.86
C VAL A 431 9.41 14.06 8.36
N SER A 432 10.45 13.84 9.16
CA SER A 432 10.37 13.91 10.63
C SER A 432 9.83 15.26 11.09
N GLY A 433 8.82 15.24 11.98
CA GLY A 433 8.20 16.43 12.56
C GLY A 433 7.36 17.27 11.60
N LYS A 434 7.05 16.78 10.40
CA LYS A 434 6.21 17.47 9.41
C LYS A 434 4.81 16.88 9.37
N GLU A 435 3.80 17.74 9.27
CA GLU A 435 2.46 17.33 8.86
C GLU A 435 2.47 17.10 7.35
N LEU A 436 2.10 15.88 6.94
CA LEU A 436 2.14 15.46 5.55
C LEU A 436 0.72 15.47 4.96
N GLN A 437 0.57 16.20 3.87
CA GLN A 437 -0.61 16.11 3.02
C GLN A 437 -0.29 15.23 1.82
N TRP A 438 -1.02 14.13 1.66
CA TRP A 438 -0.77 13.13 0.65
C TRP A 438 -1.57 13.39 -0.62
N GLY A 439 -0.88 13.66 -1.72
CA GLY A 439 -1.46 13.60 -3.06
C GLY A 439 -1.67 12.15 -3.49
N GLN A 440 -2.89 11.83 -3.91
CA GLN A 440 -3.18 10.49 -4.46
C GLN A 440 -2.78 10.43 -5.93
N VAL A 441 -2.03 9.39 -6.28
CA VAL A 441 -1.61 9.14 -7.66
C VAL A 441 -1.98 7.71 -8.06
N ALA A 442 -2.14 7.50 -9.37
CA ALA A 442 -2.34 6.18 -9.94
C ALA A 442 -1.07 5.75 -10.69
N PHE A 443 -0.90 4.45 -10.92
CA PHE A 443 0.15 3.95 -11.80
C PHE A 443 -0.45 3.02 -12.86
N THR A 444 0.19 2.99 -14.02
CA THR A 444 -0.17 2.13 -15.14
C THR A 444 1.06 1.42 -15.65
N GLU A 445 0.93 0.14 -15.99
CA GLU A 445 2.00 -0.62 -16.62
C GLU A 445 2.33 -0.01 -17.98
N LEU A 446 3.61 0.27 -18.23
CA LEU A 446 4.09 0.69 -19.53
C LEU A 446 4.47 -0.54 -20.36
N ASN A 447 4.33 -0.42 -21.67
CA ASN A 447 4.76 -1.47 -22.58
C ASN A 447 6.29 -1.66 -22.47
N PRO A 448 6.80 -2.81 -21.99
CA PRO A 448 8.22 -3.01 -21.75
C PRO A 448 9.08 -2.90 -23.00
N THR A 449 8.51 -2.99 -24.21
CA THR A 449 9.25 -2.85 -25.48
C THR A 449 9.49 -1.39 -25.88
N ILE A 450 8.73 -0.43 -25.33
CA ILE A 450 8.77 0.98 -25.73
C ILE A 450 9.36 1.85 -24.61
N ASP A 451 9.04 1.54 -23.35
CA ASP A 451 9.34 2.38 -22.19
C ASP A 451 10.17 1.62 -21.14
N SER A 452 11.17 0.85 -21.59
CA SER A 452 12.10 0.19 -20.68
C SER A 452 13.00 1.20 -19.98
N PHE A 453 13.19 1.05 -18.69
CA PHE A 453 14.28 1.69 -17.98
C PHE A 453 15.58 1.00 -18.41
N ALA A 454 16.33 1.67 -19.27
CA ALA A 454 17.70 1.23 -19.53
C ALA A 454 18.48 1.39 -18.23
N ARG A 455 18.79 0.26 -17.59
CA ARG A 455 19.76 0.26 -16.48
C ARG A 455 20.97 1.03 -16.99
N SER A 456 21.28 2.18 -16.38
CA SER A 456 22.56 2.81 -16.61
C SER A 456 23.58 1.75 -16.22
N GLU A 457 24.17 1.11 -17.23
CA GLU A 457 25.27 0.18 -16.99
C GLU A 457 26.16 0.85 -15.95
N MET A 458 26.46 0.13 -14.90
CA MET A 458 27.50 0.54 -13.98
C MET A 458 28.71 0.80 -14.87
N GLN A 459 28.91 2.09 -15.23
CA GLN A 459 30.09 2.45 -16.02
C GLN A 459 31.24 1.96 -15.19
N VAL A 460 31.77 0.78 -15.59
CA VAL A 460 32.97 0.27 -14.99
C VAL A 460 33.96 1.39 -15.13
N SER A 461 34.15 2.13 -14.03
CA SER A 461 34.94 3.35 -14.04
C SER A 461 36.22 3.01 -14.78
N TRP A 462 36.59 3.79 -15.80
CA TRP A 462 37.87 3.59 -16.52
C TRP A 462 39.04 3.41 -15.54
N LYS A 463 38.92 3.96 -14.32
CA LYS A 463 39.83 3.78 -13.19
C LYS A 463 39.90 2.32 -12.73
N THR A 464 38.78 1.59 -12.73
CA THR A 464 38.70 0.17 -12.39
C THR A 464 39.34 -0.69 -13.48
N ILE A 465 39.11 -0.34 -14.75
CA ILE A 465 39.79 -1.00 -15.90
C ILE A 465 41.28 -0.77 -15.82
N LEU A 466 41.72 0.45 -15.54
CA LEU A 466 43.11 0.83 -15.39
C LEU A 466 43.78 0.10 -14.18
N PHE A 467 43.05 0.01 -13.04
CA PHE A 467 43.50 -0.75 -11.88
C PHE A 467 43.75 -2.23 -12.20
N TRP A 468 42.80 -2.90 -12.85
CA TRP A 468 42.96 -4.30 -13.28
C TRP A 468 44.03 -4.45 -14.35
N GLY A 469 44.17 -3.48 -15.26
CA GLY A 469 45.24 -3.45 -16.25
C GLY A 469 46.62 -3.34 -15.61
N ILE A 470 46.81 -2.47 -14.63
CA ILE A 470 48.06 -2.33 -13.88
C ILE A 470 48.36 -3.60 -13.07
N LEU A 471 47.38 -4.22 -12.46
CA LEU A 471 47.52 -5.45 -11.69
C LEU A 471 47.96 -6.60 -12.59
N LEU A 472 47.36 -6.77 -13.75
CA LEU A 472 47.76 -7.77 -14.73
C LEU A 472 49.20 -7.54 -15.25
N LEU A 473 49.57 -6.29 -15.49
CA LEU A 473 50.91 -5.91 -15.91
C LEU A 473 51.95 -6.23 -14.82
N ALA A 474 51.65 -5.93 -13.56
CA ALA A 474 52.51 -6.26 -12.43
C ALA A 474 52.72 -7.79 -12.29
N VAL A 475 51.65 -8.57 -12.43
CA VAL A 475 51.73 -10.03 -12.42
C VAL A 475 52.55 -10.55 -13.60
N ALA A 476 52.38 -9.99 -14.78
CA ALA A 476 53.18 -10.38 -15.96
C ALA A 476 54.68 -10.08 -15.79
N VAL A 477 55.02 -8.94 -15.17
CA VAL A 477 56.42 -8.58 -14.84
C VAL A 477 57.01 -9.56 -13.82
N LEU A 478 56.25 -9.90 -12.76
CA LEU A 478 56.69 -10.88 -11.76
C LEU A 478 56.92 -12.25 -12.35
N VAL A 479 56.02 -12.71 -13.20
CA VAL A 479 56.21 -14.00 -13.95
C VAL A 479 57.42 -13.91 -14.85
N GLY A 480 57.66 -12.80 -15.56
CA GLY A 480 58.84 -12.59 -16.38
C GLY A 480 60.14 -12.64 -15.59
N VAL A 481 60.19 -12.01 -14.42
CA VAL A 481 61.36 -12.07 -13.51
C VAL A 481 61.56 -13.49 -12.98
N ALA A 482 60.53 -14.18 -12.56
CA ALA A 482 60.60 -15.56 -12.09
C ALA A 482 61.12 -16.52 -13.14
N VAL A 483 60.67 -16.38 -14.40
CA VAL A 483 61.16 -17.20 -15.54
C VAL A 483 62.62 -16.86 -15.81
N ARG A 484 63.07 -15.63 -15.74
CA ARG A 484 64.46 -15.20 -15.93
C ARG A 484 65.36 -15.75 -14.83
N LEU A 485 64.95 -15.72 -13.58
CA LEU A 485 65.70 -16.29 -12.44
C LEU A 485 65.78 -17.79 -12.54
N MET A 486 64.74 -18.51 -12.91
CA MET A 486 64.79 -19.96 -13.17
C MET A 486 65.71 -20.32 -14.35
N GLY A 487 65.84 -19.47 -15.39
CA GLY A 487 66.74 -19.59 -16.46
C GLY A 487 68.22 -19.44 -16.03
N GLN A 488 68.50 -18.52 -15.11
CA GLN A 488 69.83 -18.30 -14.55
C GLN A 488 70.33 -19.46 -13.63
N MET A 489 69.39 -19.97 -12.80
CA MET A 489 69.65 -21.10 -11.92
C MET A 489 69.98 -22.40 -12.70
N LYS A 490 69.40 -22.62 -13.89
CA LYS A 490 69.73 -23.74 -14.74
C LYS A 490 71.10 -23.61 -15.45
N GLY A 491 71.62 -22.37 -15.61
CA GLY A 491 72.96 -22.12 -16.20
C GLY A 491 74.11 -22.33 -15.23
N SER A 492 73.87 -22.22 -13.90
CA SER A 492 74.96 -22.42 -12.91
C SER A 492 75.22 -23.86 -12.48
N LEU A 493 74.34 -24.81 -12.88
CA LEU A 493 74.50 -26.22 -12.55
C LEU A 493 75.28 -27.01 -13.59
N SER A 494 75.81 -26.37 -14.66
CA SER A 494 76.58 -27.05 -15.72
C SER A 494 78.12 -26.79 -15.70
N HIS A 495 78.65 -26.16 -14.64
CA HIS A 495 80.10 -25.85 -14.53
C HIS A 495 80.72 -26.36 -13.23
N GLY A 496 80.42 -27.55 -12.80
CA GLY A 496 81.00 -28.16 -11.63
C GLY A 496 81.16 -29.66 -11.73
N ASP A 497 81.88 -30.18 -12.75
CA ASP A 497 82.49 -31.47 -12.68
C ASP A 497 83.51 -31.60 -13.84
N ALA A 498 84.75 -31.09 -13.56
CA ALA A 498 85.95 -31.51 -14.21
C ALA A 498 87.13 -31.15 -13.32
N LYS A 499 87.43 -32.03 -12.35
CA LYS A 499 88.79 -32.42 -11.93
C LYS A 499 88.73 -33.71 -11.16
#